data_2564597fd08ed5bb8e93789db8ca8200
#
_entry.id   2564597fd08ed5bb8e93789db8ca8200
#
_cell.length_a   1.000
_cell.length_b   1.000
_cell.length_c   1.000
_cell.angle_alpha   90.00
_cell.angle_beta   90.00
_cell.angle_gamma   90.00
#
_symmetry.space_group_name_H-M   'P 1'
#
loop_
_entity.id
_entity.type
_entity.pdbx_description
1 polymer ?
#
loop_
_entity_poly.entity_id
_entity_poly.type
_entity_poly.pdbx_seq_one_letter_code
_entity_poly.pdbx_strand_id
1 'polypeptide(L)'
;HIGGAYKIQMTGSVLQPYSGASVDLGSTGSRWNNIYTNDLNLSNEGKTNDVDGTWGSYTIQEGENDLFLINKRSGKKYKFNLTEVS
;
A
#
# COMPACT_ATOMS: atom_id res chain seq x y z
N HIS A 1 8.65 -19.44 4.53
CA HIS A 1 8.07 -20.48 5.41
C HIS A 1 8.20 -20.06 6.87
N ILE A 2 7.09 -20.04 7.59
CA ILE A 2 7.04 -19.59 8.97
C ILE A 2 6.11 -20.50 9.77
N GLY A 3 6.62 -21.00 10.93
CA GLY A 3 5.80 -21.76 11.86
C GLY A 3 5.20 -23.05 11.32
N GLY A 4 5.88 -23.71 10.40
CA GLY A 4 5.42 -24.97 9.83
C GLY A 4 4.36 -24.82 8.75
N ALA A 5 3.92 -23.58 8.44
CA ALA A 5 2.95 -23.30 7.40
C ALA A 5 3.49 -22.22 6.48
N TYR A 6 3.11 -22.27 5.20
CA TYR A 6 3.53 -21.25 4.24
C TYR A 6 2.61 -20.03 4.38
N LYS A 7 3.18 -18.88 4.74
CA LYS A 7 2.46 -17.63 4.86
C LYS A 7 2.83 -16.64 3.76
N ILE A 8 4.06 -16.72 3.26
CA ILE A 8 4.61 -15.82 2.27
C ILE A 8 5.20 -16.67 1.15
N GLN A 9 5.04 -16.22 -0.10
CA GLN A 9 5.61 -16.90 -1.25
C GLN A 9 6.26 -15.92 -2.20
N MET A 10 7.19 -16.43 -3.00
CA MET A 10 7.83 -15.69 -4.09
C MET A 10 7.42 -16.38 -5.39
N THR A 11 6.75 -15.65 -6.28
CA THR A 11 6.28 -16.19 -7.56
C THR A 11 6.77 -15.27 -8.67
N GLY A 12 7.71 -15.76 -9.50
CA GLY A 12 8.34 -14.93 -10.51
C GLY A 12 9.02 -13.76 -9.84
N SER A 13 8.55 -12.54 -10.11
CA SER A 13 9.11 -11.32 -9.55
C SER A 13 8.24 -10.74 -8.41
N VAL A 14 7.33 -11.56 -7.86
CA VAL A 14 6.38 -11.08 -6.85
C VAL A 14 6.61 -11.78 -5.51
N LEU A 15 6.77 -11.00 -4.44
CA LEU A 15 6.79 -11.49 -3.06
C LEU A 15 5.43 -11.13 -2.47
N GLN A 16 4.65 -12.12 -2.04
CA GLN A 16 3.27 -11.90 -1.64
C GLN A 16 2.82 -12.87 -0.55
N PRO A 17 1.73 -12.55 0.20
CA PRO A 17 1.11 -13.51 1.10
C PRO A 17 0.59 -14.71 0.32
N TYR A 18 0.60 -15.87 0.95
CA TYR A 18 0.09 -17.09 0.33
C TYR A 18 -1.41 -16.98 0.03
N SER A 19 -2.15 -16.32 0.93
CA SER A 19 -3.57 -15.99 0.72
C SER A 19 -3.74 -14.49 0.80
N GLY A 20 -4.61 -13.93 -0.03
CA GLY A 20 -4.81 -12.48 -0.09
C GLY A 20 -5.24 -11.89 1.25
N ALA A 21 -4.64 -10.75 1.61
CA ALA A 21 -4.97 -9.97 2.80
C ALA A 21 -4.90 -10.77 4.11
N SER A 22 -4.00 -11.75 4.18
CA SER A 22 -3.93 -12.64 5.35
C SER A 22 -2.68 -12.44 6.20
N VAL A 23 -1.72 -11.63 5.76
CA VAL A 23 -0.44 -11.44 6.46
C VAL A 23 -0.08 -9.97 6.48
N ASP A 24 0.31 -9.49 7.65
CA ASP A 24 0.79 -8.11 7.81
C ASP A 24 2.28 -8.02 7.50
N LEU A 25 2.71 -6.87 7.03
CA LEU A 25 4.12 -6.56 6.89
C LEU A 25 4.53 -5.72 8.09
N GLY A 26 5.16 -6.38 9.07
CA GLY A 26 5.52 -5.74 10.34
C GLY A 26 4.38 -5.74 11.35
N SER A 27 4.61 -5.10 12.48
CA SER A 27 3.61 -4.98 13.54
C SER A 27 3.90 -3.71 14.33
N THR A 28 3.01 -3.37 15.27
CA THR A 28 3.16 -2.18 16.11
C THR A 28 4.49 -2.18 16.86
N GLY A 29 4.90 -3.34 17.38
CA GLY A 29 6.14 -3.45 18.15
C GLY A 29 7.34 -3.82 17.31
N SER A 30 7.16 -4.21 16.05
CA SER A 30 8.24 -4.65 15.17
C SER A 30 8.02 -4.06 13.79
N ARG A 31 8.32 -2.78 13.69
CA ARG A 31 8.15 -2.01 12.47
C ARG A 31 9.39 -2.09 11.59
N TRP A 32 9.19 -2.01 10.27
CA TRP A 32 10.31 -1.84 9.35
C TRP A 32 10.91 -0.45 9.54
N ASN A 33 12.23 -0.35 9.43
CA ASN A 33 12.90 0.95 9.58
C ASN A 33 12.58 1.85 8.38
N ASN A 34 12.67 1.32 7.17
CA ASN A 34 12.39 2.05 5.92
C ASN A 34 11.78 1.10 4.92
N ILE A 35 10.97 1.65 4.00
CA ILE A 35 10.47 0.92 2.84
C ILE A 35 10.94 1.67 1.60
N TYR A 36 11.63 0.98 0.70
CA TYR A 36 12.12 1.55 -0.56
C TYR A 36 11.26 1.00 -1.69
N THR A 37 10.49 1.87 -2.32
CA THR A 37 9.60 1.46 -3.41
C THR A 37 9.42 2.63 -4.37
N ASN A 38 9.14 2.32 -5.65
CA ASN A 38 8.80 3.36 -6.63
C ASN A 38 7.36 3.82 -6.42
N ASP A 39 6.42 2.89 -6.52
CA ASP A 39 5.00 3.19 -6.37
C ASP A 39 4.46 2.50 -5.13
N LEU A 40 3.52 3.16 -4.44
CA LEU A 40 2.81 2.54 -3.33
C LEU A 40 1.36 2.35 -3.74
N ASN A 41 0.94 1.10 -3.88
CA ASN A 41 -0.41 0.75 -4.29
C ASN A 41 -1.23 0.33 -3.09
N LEU A 42 -2.39 0.95 -2.93
CA LEU A 42 -3.28 0.72 -1.81
C LEU A 42 -4.66 0.31 -2.34
N SER A 43 -5.21 -0.77 -1.83
CA SER A 43 -6.56 -1.20 -2.19
C SER A 43 -7.15 -1.98 -1.03
N ASN A 44 -8.39 -1.65 -0.70
CA ASN A 44 -9.15 -2.43 0.27
C ASN A 44 -10.38 -3.06 -0.38
N GLU A 45 -10.29 -3.35 -1.67
CA GLU A 45 -11.36 -4.02 -2.40
C GLU A 45 -11.77 -5.31 -1.68
N GLY A 46 -13.06 -5.53 -1.52
CA GLY A 46 -13.59 -6.65 -0.76
C GLY A 46 -13.81 -6.35 0.71
N LYS A 47 -13.35 -5.18 1.17
CA LYS A 47 -13.57 -4.68 2.53
C LYS A 47 -14.06 -3.24 2.47
N THR A 48 -14.21 -2.60 3.61
CA THR A 48 -14.63 -1.20 3.68
C THR A 48 -13.76 -0.47 4.70
N ASN A 49 -13.67 0.87 4.55
CA ASN A 49 -12.93 1.68 5.51
C ASN A 49 -13.84 2.08 6.68
N ASP A 50 -13.22 2.59 7.75
CA ASP A 50 -13.91 2.90 8.99
C ASP A 50 -14.49 4.31 9.03
N VAL A 51 -14.37 5.09 7.96
CA VAL A 51 -14.83 6.47 7.93
C VAL A 51 -16.18 6.59 7.24
N ASP A 52 -16.30 6.12 6.00
CA ASP A 52 -17.55 6.22 5.24
C ASP A 52 -18.06 4.88 4.73
N GLY A 53 -17.38 3.78 5.07
CA GLY A 53 -17.86 2.44 4.72
C GLY A 53 -17.70 2.07 3.25
N THR A 54 -16.84 2.78 2.51
CA THR A 54 -16.60 2.47 1.10
C THR A 54 -15.25 1.80 0.91
N TRP A 55 -14.98 1.36 -0.33
CA TRP A 55 -13.66 0.82 -0.68
C TRP A 55 -13.03 1.70 -1.75
N GLY A 56 -11.71 1.67 -1.80
CA GLY A 56 -10.97 2.44 -2.78
C GLY A 56 -9.77 1.68 -3.33
N SER A 57 -9.17 2.25 -4.37
CA SER A 57 -7.95 1.73 -4.97
C SER A 57 -7.14 2.93 -5.42
N TYR A 58 -5.95 3.10 -4.84
CA TYR A 58 -5.12 4.27 -5.06
C TYR A 58 -3.67 3.89 -5.30
N THR A 59 -2.95 4.78 -5.99
CA THR A 59 -1.50 4.69 -6.12
C THR A 59 -0.89 6.02 -5.73
N ILE A 60 0.17 5.99 -4.91
CA ILE A 60 0.96 7.16 -4.58
C ILE A 60 2.22 7.10 -5.41
N GLN A 61 2.51 8.20 -6.14
CA GLN A 61 3.68 8.30 -7.01
C GLN A 61 4.40 9.61 -6.79
N GLU A 62 5.69 9.60 -7.04
CA GLU A 62 6.54 10.78 -6.88
C GLU A 62 6.81 11.43 -8.23
N GLY A 63 6.75 12.77 -8.28
CA GLY A 63 7.23 13.54 -9.40
C GLY A 63 8.48 14.31 -9.00
N GLU A 64 8.99 15.12 -9.90
CA GLU A 64 10.19 15.90 -9.62
C GLU A 64 9.97 16.90 -8.48
N ASN A 65 8.81 17.53 -8.44
CA ASN A 65 8.52 18.60 -7.47
C ASN A 65 7.34 18.30 -6.56
N ASP A 66 6.56 17.26 -6.85
CA ASP A 66 5.31 17.00 -6.16
C ASP A 66 5.11 15.52 -5.87
N LEU A 67 4.27 15.24 -4.91
CA LEU A 67 3.80 13.90 -4.60
C LEU A 67 2.36 13.78 -5.09
N PHE A 68 2.06 12.72 -5.83
CA PHE A 68 0.76 12.54 -6.48
C PHE A 68 -0.02 11.37 -5.93
N LEU A 69 -1.34 11.49 -5.97
CA LEU A 69 -2.26 10.43 -5.60
C LEU A 69 -3.19 10.15 -6.78
N ILE A 70 -3.23 8.91 -7.22
CA ILE A 70 -4.08 8.50 -8.34
C ILE A 70 -5.22 7.65 -7.80
N ASN A 71 -6.46 8.08 -8.06
CA ASN A 71 -7.65 7.29 -7.74
C ASN A 71 -7.90 6.35 -8.92
N LYS A 72 -7.64 5.05 -8.73
CA LYS A 72 -7.72 4.10 -9.83
C LYS A 72 -9.15 3.73 -10.21
N ARG A 73 -10.12 3.98 -9.32
CA ARG A 73 -11.53 3.73 -9.63
C ARG A 73 -12.11 4.81 -10.53
N SER A 74 -11.79 6.08 -10.26
CA SER A 74 -12.30 7.21 -11.04
C SER A 74 -11.35 7.61 -12.16
N GLY A 75 -10.08 7.26 -12.06
CA GLY A 75 -9.04 7.71 -12.98
C GLY A 75 -8.56 9.11 -12.69
N LYS A 76 -9.07 9.77 -11.66
CA LYS A 76 -8.67 11.12 -11.31
C LYS A 76 -7.32 11.14 -10.63
N LYS A 77 -6.56 12.20 -10.88
CA LYS A 77 -5.22 12.37 -10.34
C LYS A 77 -5.17 13.64 -9.50
N TYR A 78 -4.50 13.54 -8.36
CA TYR A 78 -4.44 14.62 -7.38
C TYR A 78 -3.00 14.89 -7.00
N LYS A 79 -2.73 16.13 -6.61
CA LYS A 79 -1.46 16.52 -6.02
C LYS A 79 -1.69 16.71 -4.51
N PHE A 80 -0.76 16.23 -3.69
CA PHE A 80 -0.82 16.51 -2.26
C PHE A 80 -0.55 17.99 -2.02
N ASN A 81 -1.38 18.62 -1.19
CA ASN A 81 -1.15 20.00 -0.76
C ASN A 81 -0.20 19.98 0.43
N LEU A 82 1.04 20.40 0.21
CA LEU A 82 2.09 20.33 1.21
C LEU A 82 2.57 21.72 1.59
N THR A 83 2.96 21.86 2.85
CA THR A 83 3.51 23.11 3.38
C THR A 83 4.97 22.87 3.73
N GLU A 84 5.84 23.70 3.17
CA GLU A 84 7.26 23.65 3.48
C GLU A 84 7.49 24.10 4.92
N VAL A 85 8.37 23.39 5.63
CA VAL A 85 8.62 23.67 7.05
C VAL A 85 10.01 24.18 7.35
N SER A 86 10.84 24.36 6.31
CA SER A 86 12.19 24.91 6.53
C SER A 86 12.71 25.66 5.33
#